data_dc3476223e7cff23befdbf1e6da50cc1
#
_entry.id   dc3476223e7cff23befdbf1e6da50cc1
#
_cell.length_a   1.000
_cell.length_b   1.000
_cell.length_c   1.000
_cell.angle_alpha   90.00
_cell.angle_beta   90.00
_cell.angle_gamma   90.00
#
_symmetry.space_group_name_H-M   'P 1'
#
loop_
_entity.id
_entity.type
_entity.pdbx_description
1 polymer ?
#
loop_
_entity_poly.entity_id
_entity_poly.type
_entity_poly.pdbx_seq_one_letter_code
_entity_poly.pdbx_strand_id
1 'polypeptide(L)'
;MLKITVNNGFRNLRAGDVYDLTDYTQLKSVCVVGENGCGKSSLFQALRGMKNDAATSSLYESDFKALASNITVEHDYEKIFYFDRVKDNGTDFQVAYDASGFIESGGFYTKSKSHGESSMVYIDKFLSKIIPNIVEDKTLIVLDEADAGFSLTKQKQFANLVYHLSLVKKADVIVISHNPFFICSSILAYDFTKKKAVSASDYIREVTGFNISKVETV
;
A
#
# COMPACT_ATOMS: atom_id res chain seq x y z
N MET A 1 16.84 -2.79 -1.97
CA MET A 1 16.85 -1.64 -2.93
C MET A 1 15.52 -1.60 -3.66
N LEU A 2 14.90 -0.43 -3.85
CA LEU A 2 13.73 -0.26 -4.72
C LEU A 2 13.81 1.10 -5.42
N LYS A 3 13.94 1.06 -6.75
CA LYS A 3 13.94 2.25 -7.59
C LYS A 3 13.05 2.01 -8.79
N ILE A 4 12.15 2.93 -9.08
CA ILE A 4 11.17 2.83 -10.16
C ILE A 4 11.37 4.02 -11.11
N THR A 5 11.61 3.74 -12.38
CA THR A 5 11.74 4.75 -13.44
C THR A 5 10.54 4.64 -14.39
N VAL A 6 9.91 5.76 -14.67
CA VAL A 6 8.80 5.84 -15.64
C VAL A 6 9.41 6.05 -17.02
N ASN A 7 9.30 5.04 -17.88
CA ASN A 7 9.83 5.09 -19.26
C ASN A 7 8.88 5.83 -20.20
N ASN A 8 7.59 5.50 -20.12
CA ASN A 8 6.55 6.17 -20.87
C ASN A 8 5.55 6.78 -19.90
N GLY A 9 5.17 8.04 -20.14
CA GLY A 9 4.19 8.72 -19.30
C GLY A 9 2.83 8.02 -19.36
N PHE A 10 2.19 7.85 -18.21
CA PHE A 10 0.84 7.30 -18.10
C PHE A 10 0.10 7.91 -16.92
N ARG A 11 -1.20 8.15 -17.10
CA ARG A 11 -2.02 8.87 -16.11
C ARG A 11 -1.32 10.19 -15.70
N ASN A 12 -1.02 10.39 -14.42
CA ASN A 12 -0.36 11.59 -13.91
C ASN A 12 1.17 11.44 -13.72
N LEU A 13 1.74 10.34 -14.20
CA LEU A 13 3.18 10.07 -14.17
C LEU A 13 3.83 10.52 -15.48
N ARG A 14 4.99 11.16 -15.41
CA ARG A 14 5.72 11.67 -16.57
C ARG A 14 6.87 10.75 -16.94
N ALA A 15 7.12 10.61 -18.24
CA ALA A 15 8.32 9.93 -18.70
C ALA A 15 9.59 10.61 -18.13
N GLY A 16 10.52 9.81 -17.66
CA GLY A 16 11.74 10.26 -16.99
C GLY A 16 11.60 10.48 -15.47
N ASP A 17 10.39 10.36 -14.90
CA ASP A 17 10.22 10.40 -13.46
C ASP A 17 10.92 9.21 -12.79
N VAL A 18 11.68 9.49 -11.72
CA VAL A 18 12.39 8.48 -10.92
C VAL A 18 11.92 8.57 -9.48
N TYR A 19 11.49 7.44 -8.95
CA TYR A 19 11.07 7.25 -7.55
C TYR A 19 12.05 6.30 -6.89
N ASP A 20 12.97 6.85 -6.11
CA ASP A 20 13.99 6.09 -5.40
C ASP A 20 13.60 5.91 -3.93
N LEU A 21 13.29 4.66 -3.56
CA LEU A 21 12.93 4.27 -2.20
C LEU A 21 14.03 3.41 -1.55
N THR A 22 15.23 3.41 -2.12
CA THR A 22 16.33 2.55 -1.66
C THR A 22 16.70 2.80 -0.21
N ASP A 23 16.84 4.05 0.20
CA ASP A 23 17.23 4.43 1.56
C ASP A 23 16.15 4.09 2.61
N TYR A 24 14.87 3.93 2.17
CA TYR A 24 13.76 3.65 3.07
C TYR A 24 13.57 2.17 3.35
N THR A 25 14.09 1.30 2.49
CA THR A 25 14.02 -0.15 2.74
C THR A 25 14.85 -0.54 3.97
N GLN A 26 15.83 0.26 4.36
CA GLN A 26 16.57 0.05 5.62
C GLN A 26 15.68 0.23 6.86
N LEU A 27 14.62 1.03 6.77
CA LEU A 27 13.67 1.26 7.87
C LEU A 27 12.59 0.18 7.97
N LYS A 28 12.57 -0.78 7.02
CA LYS A 28 11.60 -1.86 6.90
C LYS A 28 10.16 -1.43 6.68
N SER A 29 9.81 -0.18 6.92
CA SER A 29 8.51 0.38 6.59
C SER A 29 8.61 1.84 6.20
N VAL A 30 7.83 2.25 5.20
CA VAL A 30 7.72 3.62 4.73
C VAL A 30 6.27 3.98 4.43
N CYS A 31 5.87 5.17 4.87
CA CYS A 31 4.59 5.75 4.49
C CYS A 31 4.79 6.62 3.23
N VAL A 32 4.11 6.28 2.13
CA VAL A 32 4.11 7.09 0.91
C VAL A 32 2.93 8.07 0.98
N VAL A 33 3.26 9.35 0.93
CA VAL A 33 2.31 10.46 1.04
C VAL A 33 2.33 11.32 -0.21
N GLY A 34 1.38 12.23 -0.35
CA GLY A 34 1.28 13.18 -1.47
C GLY A 34 -0.17 13.47 -1.83
N GLU A 35 -0.40 14.45 -2.67
CA GLU A 35 -1.74 14.89 -3.08
C GLU A 35 -2.56 13.77 -3.73
N ASN A 36 -3.89 13.91 -3.66
CA ASN A 36 -4.78 13.01 -4.40
C ASN A 36 -4.53 13.18 -5.91
N GLY A 37 -4.49 12.05 -6.62
CA GLY A 37 -4.28 12.07 -8.06
C GLY A 37 -2.83 12.27 -8.51
N CYS A 38 -1.83 12.45 -7.63
CA CYS A 38 -0.45 12.62 -8.05
C CYS A 38 0.21 11.37 -8.67
N GLY A 39 -0.48 10.22 -8.66
CA GLY A 39 -0.02 9.02 -9.36
C GLY A 39 0.49 7.89 -8.46
N LYS A 40 0.42 8.00 -7.12
CA LYS A 40 0.89 6.97 -6.17
C LYS A 40 0.35 5.57 -6.52
N SER A 41 -0.96 5.39 -6.47
CA SER A 41 -1.59 4.10 -6.79
C SER A 41 -1.26 3.64 -8.21
N SER A 42 -1.16 4.57 -9.18
CA SER A 42 -0.81 4.21 -10.55
C SER A 42 0.58 3.61 -10.68
N LEU A 43 1.57 4.18 -9.98
CA LEU A 43 2.95 3.66 -9.98
C LEU A 43 3.01 2.26 -9.36
N PHE A 44 2.39 2.09 -8.20
CA PHE A 44 2.42 0.81 -7.48
C PHE A 44 1.53 -0.27 -8.13
N GLN A 45 0.45 0.12 -8.82
CA GLN A 45 -0.31 -0.80 -9.68
C GLN A 45 0.54 -1.30 -10.87
N ALA A 46 1.37 -0.43 -11.46
CA ALA A 46 2.32 -0.86 -12.48
C ALA A 46 3.36 -1.85 -11.91
N LEU A 47 3.86 -1.62 -10.70
CA LEU A 47 4.74 -2.56 -10.00
C LEU A 47 4.07 -3.93 -9.79
N ARG A 48 2.78 -3.96 -9.42
CA ARG A 48 2.00 -5.22 -9.32
C ARG A 48 1.98 -5.99 -10.65
N GLY A 49 1.83 -5.30 -11.77
CA GLY A 49 1.76 -5.90 -13.10
C GLY A 49 3.05 -6.58 -13.58
N MET A 50 4.18 -6.33 -12.93
CA MET A 50 5.47 -6.92 -13.30
C MET A 50 5.63 -8.37 -12.85
N LYS A 51 4.85 -8.84 -11.86
CA LYS A 51 4.96 -10.21 -11.31
C LYS A 51 3.66 -10.99 -11.45
N ASN A 52 3.81 -12.23 -11.92
CA ASN A 52 2.74 -13.22 -12.05
C ASN A 52 2.66 -14.09 -10.77
N ASP A 53 2.42 -13.52 -9.60
CA ASP A 53 2.18 -14.35 -8.42
C ASP A 53 0.70 -14.76 -8.36
N ALA A 54 0.43 -16.07 -8.53
CA ALA A 54 -0.90 -16.66 -8.50
C ALA A 54 -1.68 -16.40 -7.20
N ALA A 55 -1.00 -15.96 -6.14
CA ALA A 55 -1.63 -15.63 -4.86
C ALA A 55 -2.48 -14.34 -4.89
N THR A 56 -2.31 -13.52 -5.92
CA THR A 56 -2.98 -12.22 -6.07
C THR A 56 -3.68 -12.05 -7.41
N SER A 57 -4.09 -13.16 -8.07
CA SER A 57 -4.85 -13.08 -9.31
C SER A 57 -6.14 -12.27 -9.08
N SER A 58 -6.23 -11.10 -9.68
CA SER A 58 -7.43 -10.26 -9.68
C SER A 58 -7.99 -10.15 -11.09
N LEU A 59 -9.27 -9.81 -11.18
CA LEU A 59 -9.96 -9.52 -12.45
C LEU A 59 -9.27 -8.40 -13.27
N TYR A 60 -8.33 -7.67 -12.68
CA TYR A 60 -7.64 -6.52 -13.27
C TYR A 60 -6.19 -6.80 -13.68
N GLU A 61 -5.79 -8.08 -13.75
CA GLU A 61 -4.39 -8.44 -14.04
C GLU A 61 -3.91 -7.93 -15.41
N SER A 62 -4.79 -7.95 -16.42
CA SER A 62 -4.47 -7.41 -17.75
C SER A 62 -4.14 -5.92 -17.71
N ASP A 63 -4.89 -5.15 -16.92
CA ASP A 63 -4.70 -3.69 -16.78
C ASP A 63 -3.37 -3.39 -16.10
N PHE A 64 -3.02 -4.17 -15.07
CA PHE A 64 -1.75 -4.00 -14.36
C PHE A 64 -0.55 -4.34 -15.25
N LYS A 65 -0.65 -5.39 -16.08
CA LYS A 65 0.40 -5.75 -17.05
C LYS A 65 0.60 -4.66 -18.10
N ALA A 66 -0.48 -4.05 -18.57
CA ALA A 66 -0.40 -2.91 -19.48
C ALA A 66 0.29 -1.70 -18.85
N LEU A 67 0.05 -1.43 -17.56
CA LEU A 67 0.75 -0.37 -16.84
C LEU A 67 2.24 -0.70 -16.62
N ALA A 68 2.56 -1.95 -16.33
CA ALA A 68 3.93 -2.40 -16.07
C ALA A 68 4.88 -2.15 -17.25
N SER A 69 4.40 -2.18 -18.50
CA SER A 69 5.21 -1.88 -19.68
C SER A 69 5.76 -0.46 -19.74
N ASN A 70 5.23 0.45 -18.91
CA ASN A 70 5.62 1.86 -18.89
C ASN A 70 6.71 2.18 -17.84
N ILE A 71 7.13 1.19 -17.05
CA ILE A 71 8.11 1.39 -15.98
C ILE A 71 9.28 0.42 -16.09
N THR A 72 10.41 0.83 -15.54
CA THR A 72 11.53 -0.07 -15.20
C THR A 72 11.69 -0.07 -13.69
N VAL A 73 11.87 -1.25 -13.09
CA VAL A 73 12.04 -1.42 -11.65
C VAL A 73 13.36 -2.12 -11.37
N GLU A 74 14.17 -1.46 -10.56
CA GLU A 74 15.41 -2.01 -10.01
C GLU A 74 15.13 -2.43 -8.57
N HIS A 75 15.19 -3.73 -8.26
CA HIS A 75 14.96 -4.27 -6.92
C HIS A 75 15.67 -5.60 -6.71
N ASP A 76 15.82 -5.98 -5.44
CA ASP A 76 16.41 -7.24 -5.00
C ASP A 76 15.39 -8.15 -4.26
N TYR A 77 14.10 -7.86 -4.36
CA TYR A 77 13.05 -8.68 -3.77
C TYR A 77 12.78 -9.95 -4.59
N GLU A 78 12.58 -11.07 -3.89
CA GLU A 78 12.12 -12.33 -4.46
C GLU A 78 10.59 -12.39 -4.54
N LYS A 79 9.92 -11.73 -3.60
CA LYS A 79 8.47 -11.67 -3.50
C LYS A 79 7.99 -10.23 -3.39
N ILE A 80 6.96 -9.88 -4.16
CA ILE A 80 6.27 -8.60 -4.08
C ILE A 80 4.78 -8.89 -3.97
N PHE A 81 4.18 -8.46 -2.87
CA PHE A 81 2.74 -8.56 -2.63
C PHE A 81 2.12 -7.16 -2.63
N TYR A 82 0.96 -7.04 -3.24
CA TYR A 82 0.26 -5.77 -3.36
C TYR A 82 -1.20 -5.93 -2.96
N PHE A 83 -1.66 -5.08 -2.07
CA PHE A 83 -3.06 -4.93 -1.69
C PHE A 83 -3.57 -3.57 -2.15
N ASP A 84 -4.64 -3.56 -2.94
CA ASP A 84 -5.33 -2.37 -3.43
C ASP A 84 -6.73 -2.34 -2.78
N ARG A 85 -6.99 -1.34 -1.96
CA ARG A 85 -8.28 -1.21 -1.29
C ARG A 85 -9.46 -1.28 -2.24
N VAL A 86 -9.38 -0.60 -3.38
CA VAL A 86 -10.49 -0.51 -4.34
C VAL A 86 -10.70 -1.82 -5.07
N LYS A 87 -9.61 -2.49 -5.47
CA LYS A 87 -9.67 -3.65 -6.35
C LYS A 87 -9.67 -4.99 -5.61
N ASP A 88 -9.08 -5.02 -4.42
CA ASP A 88 -9.03 -6.24 -3.60
C ASP A 88 -10.09 -6.24 -2.49
N ASN A 89 -10.77 -5.10 -2.28
CA ASN A 89 -11.90 -4.98 -1.37
C ASN A 89 -13.20 -5.33 -2.11
N GLY A 90 -13.71 -6.55 -1.94
CA GLY A 90 -14.92 -7.04 -2.61
C GLY A 90 -16.23 -6.34 -2.21
N THR A 91 -16.16 -5.19 -1.52
CA THR A 91 -17.33 -4.36 -1.22
C THR A 91 -17.72 -3.45 -2.37
N ASP A 92 -16.84 -3.22 -3.36
CA ASP A 92 -17.19 -2.44 -4.54
C ASP A 92 -17.99 -3.29 -5.53
N PHE A 93 -19.20 -2.92 -5.68
CA PHE A 93 -20.36 -3.27 -6.51
C PHE A 93 -20.20 -4.27 -7.66
N GLN A 94 -19.05 -4.52 -8.20
CA GLN A 94 -18.87 -5.36 -9.39
C GLN A 94 -18.80 -6.86 -9.10
N VAL A 95 -18.47 -7.26 -7.88
CA VAL A 95 -18.44 -8.69 -7.48
C VAL A 95 -19.80 -9.16 -6.96
N ALA A 96 -20.74 -8.26 -6.75
CA ALA A 96 -22.04 -8.54 -6.16
C ALA A 96 -23.03 -9.31 -7.09
N TYR A 97 -22.70 -9.46 -8.37
CA TYR A 97 -23.60 -10.10 -9.35
C TYR A 97 -23.31 -11.58 -9.58
N ASP A 98 -22.18 -12.10 -9.17
CA ASP A 98 -21.95 -13.53 -9.16
C ASP A 98 -22.20 -14.08 -7.76
N ALA A 99 -23.36 -14.74 -7.58
CA ALA A 99 -23.80 -15.22 -6.26
C ALA A 99 -22.84 -16.28 -5.68
N SER A 100 -22.13 -17.05 -6.50
CA SER A 100 -21.15 -18.04 -6.05
C SER A 100 -19.83 -17.37 -5.62
N GLY A 101 -19.31 -16.46 -6.41
CA GLY A 101 -18.12 -15.67 -6.07
C GLY A 101 -18.34 -14.74 -4.89
N PHE A 102 -19.57 -14.25 -4.71
CA PHE A 102 -19.95 -13.41 -3.57
C PHE A 102 -19.88 -14.15 -2.23
N ILE A 103 -20.30 -15.41 -2.20
CA ILE A 103 -20.24 -16.27 -1.00
C ILE A 103 -18.78 -16.64 -0.69
N GLU A 104 -18.02 -17.05 -1.68
CA GLU A 104 -16.59 -17.43 -1.53
C GLU A 104 -15.71 -16.24 -1.14
N SER A 105 -16.00 -15.05 -1.65
CA SER A 105 -15.29 -13.83 -1.28
C SER A 105 -15.66 -13.27 0.10
N GLY A 106 -16.66 -13.85 0.78
CA GLY A 106 -17.15 -13.37 2.08
C GLY A 106 -18.01 -12.11 1.99
N GLY A 107 -18.56 -11.82 0.81
CA GLY A 107 -19.39 -10.63 0.58
C GLY A 107 -20.64 -10.55 1.46
N PHE A 108 -21.25 -11.68 1.82
CA PHE A 108 -22.34 -11.72 2.81
C PHE A 108 -21.90 -11.28 4.20
N TYR A 109 -20.65 -11.60 4.57
CA TYR A 109 -20.10 -11.27 5.89
C TYR A 109 -19.83 -9.77 6.06
N THR A 110 -19.61 -9.06 4.97
CA THR A 110 -19.25 -7.64 4.99
C THR A 110 -20.44 -6.69 4.84
N LYS A 111 -21.58 -7.17 4.31
CA LYS A 111 -22.79 -6.35 4.12
C LYS A 111 -23.38 -5.76 5.40
N SER A 112 -23.16 -6.42 6.55
CA SER A 112 -23.62 -5.97 7.86
C SER A 112 -22.56 -5.19 8.65
N LYS A 113 -21.36 -4.98 8.10
CA LYS A 113 -20.24 -4.33 8.76
C LYS A 113 -20.03 -2.91 8.24
N SER A 114 -19.45 -2.06 9.09
CA SER A 114 -18.97 -0.75 8.64
C SER A 114 -17.86 -0.88 7.60
N HIS A 115 -17.63 0.16 6.80
CA HIS A 115 -16.55 0.16 5.79
C HIS A 115 -15.18 -0.22 6.39
N GLY A 116 -14.84 0.31 7.58
CA GLY A 116 -13.58 -0.02 8.24
C GLY A 116 -13.49 -1.47 8.72
N GLU A 117 -14.61 -2.07 9.17
CA GLU A 117 -14.63 -3.48 9.56
C GLU A 117 -14.49 -4.40 8.35
N SER A 118 -15.12 -4.04 7.24
CA SER A 118 -14.99 -4.78 5.98
C SER A 118 -13.56 -4.74 5.46
N SER A 119 -12.91 -3.58 5.47
CA SER A 119 -11.52 -3.44 5.03
C SER A 119 -10.56 -4.31 5.84
N MET A 120 -10.72 -4.39 7.18
CA MET A 120 -9.88 -5.29 7.99
C MET A 120 -10.04 -6.76 7.61
N VAL A 121 -11.27 -7.22 7.35
CA VAL A 121 -11.49 -8.62 6.91
C VAL A 121 -10.74 -8.95 5.63
N TYR A 122 -10.70 -8.01 4.67
CA TYR A 122 -9.97 -8.22 3.42
C TYR A 122 -8.45 -8.18 3.61
N ILE A 123 -7.96 -7.29 4.46
CA ILE A 123 -6.55 -7.26 4.84
C ILE A 123 -6.16 -8.58 5.53
N ASP A 124 -6.96 -9.05 6.49
CA ASP A 124 -6.69 -10.31 7.19
C ASP A 124 -6.66 -11.50 6.21
N LYS A 125 -7.59 -11.56 5.26
CA LYS A 125 -7.59 -12.56 4.20
C LYS A 125 -6.36 -12.47 3.30
N PHE A 126 -5.97 -11.27 2.89
CA PHE A 126 -4.76 -11.05 2.13
C PHE A 126 -3.53 -11.52 2.90
N LEU A 127 -3.39 -11.10 4.14
CA LEU A 127 -2.25 -11.45 4.99
C LEU A 127 -2.18 -12.96 5.28
N SER A 128 -3.31 -13.62 5.52
CA SER A 128 -3.32 -15.07 5.73
C SER A 128 -2.77 -15.86 4.54
N LYS A 129 -2.91 -15.31 3.33
CA LYS A 129 -2.36 -15.91 2.10
C LYS A 129 -0.87 -15.64 1.93
N ILE A 130 -0.41 -14.42 2.28
CA ILE A 130 0.97 -14.02 2.00
C ILE A 130 1.94 -14.35 3.13
N ILE A 131 1.52 -14.33 4.40
CA ILE A 131 2.41 -14.58 5.55
C ILE A 131 3.21 -15.89 5.42
N PRO A 132 2.62 -17.02 5.00
CA PRO A 132 3.38 -18.26 4.81
C PRO A 132 4.43 -18.18 3.70
N ASN A 133 4.34 -17.19 2.82
CA ASN A 133 5.20 -17.02 1.66
C ASN A 133 6.23 -15.89 1.83
N ILE A 134 6.29 -15.26 2.99
CA ILE A 134 7.28 -14.21 3.28
C ILE A 134 8.68 -14.84 3.34
N VAL A 135 9.59 -14.31 2.54
CA VAL A 135 11.03 -14.58 2.62
C VAL A 135 11.67 -13.39 3.32
N GLU A 136 12.37 -13.65 4.43
CA GLU A 136 13.01 -12.60 5.23
C GLU A 136 13.95 -11.73 4.37
N ASP A 137 13.88 -10.42 4.53
CA ASP A 137 14.69 -9.42 3.83
C ASP A 137 14.57 -9.43 2.28
N LYS A 138 13.68 -10.30 1.73
CA LYS A 138 13.46 -10.48 0.29
C LYS A 138 12.01 -10.31 -0.12
N THR A 139 11.16 -9.86 0.78
CA THR A 139 9.75 -9.64 0.50
C THR A 139 9.40 -8.16 0.62
N LEU A 140 8.72 -7.63 -0.39
CA LEU A 140 8.06 -6.33 -0.38
C LEU A 140 6.55 -6.51 -0.27
N ILE A 141 5.93 -5.79 0.65
CA ILE A 141 4.48 -5.72 0.81
C ILE A 141 4.05 -4.27 0.57
N VAL A 142 3.16 -4.05 -0.37
CA VAL A 142 2.56 -2.73 -0.65
C VAL A 142 1.09 -2.75 -0.24
N LEU A 143 0.71 -1.80 0.61
CA LEU A 143 -0.65 -1.63 1.13
C LEU A 143 -1.18 -0.27 0.66
N ASP A 144 -2.04 -0.28 -0.37
CA ASP A 144 -2.58 0.93 -0.98
C ASP A 144 -3.92 1.30 -0.37
N GLU A 145 -3.96 2.42 0.37
CA GLU A 145 -5.12 2.94 1.11
C GLU A 145 -5.82 1.89 2.00
N ALA A 146 -5.06 0.90 2.48
CA ALA A 146 -5.59 -0.20 3.27
C ALA A 146 -6.27 0.26 4.58
N ASP A 147 -5.84 1.40 5.11
CA ASP A 147 -6.33 2.02 6.35
C ASP A 147 -7.52 2.99 6.17
N ALA A 148 -7.99 3.18 4.95
CA ALA A 148 -9.06 4.11 4.67
C ALA A 148 -10.39 3.68 5.34
N GLY A 149 -11.03 4.63 6.01
CA GLY A 149 -12.26 4.41 6.78
C GLY A 149 -12.08 3.75 8.15
N PHE A 150 -10.84 3.57 8.62
CA PHE A 150 -10.58 3.03 9.95
C PHE A 150 -10.88 4.06 11.06
N SER A 151 -11.49 3.57 12.14
CA SER A 151 -11.54 4.30 13.40
C SER A 151 -10.14 4.39 14.02
N LEU A 152 -9.92 5.30 14.99
CA LEU A 152 -8.61 5.44 15.66
C LEU A 152 -8.10 4.12 16.27
N THR A 153 -9.00 3.33 16.86
CA THR A 153 -8.65 2.00 17.40
C THR A 153 -8.15 1.07 16.28
N LYS A 154 -8.81 1.07 15.12
CA LYS A 154 -8.40 0.29 13.96
C LYS A 154 -7.09 0.79 13.36
N GLN A 155 -6.85 2.10 13.36
CA GLN A 155 -5.58 2.68 12.94
C GLN A 155 -4.42 2.17 13.79
N LYS A 156 -4.60 2.12 15.12
CA LYS A 156 -3.59 1.56 16.03
C LYS A 156 -3.34 0.07 15.74
N GLN A 157 -4.39 -0.71 15.50
CA GLN A 157 -4.27 -2.12 15.13
C GLN A 157 -3.50 -2.29 13.82
N PHE A 158 -3.80 -1.45 12.83
CA PHE A 158 -3.12 -1.46 11.54
C PHE A 158 -1.65 -1.06 11.64
N ALA A 159 -1.31 -0.04 12.44
CA ALA A 159 0.07 0.34 12.69
C ALA A 159 0.87 -0.81 13.35
N ASN A 160 0.27 -1.49 14.35
CA ASN A 160 0.89 -2.67 14.96
C ASN A 160 1.08 -3.82 13.96
N LEU A 161 0.15 -3.99 13.04
CA LEU A 161 0.26 -4.99 11.99
C LEU A 161 1.44 -4.68 11.04
N VAL A 162 1.57 -3.44 10.58
CA VAL A 162 2.70 -2.99 9.76
C VAL A 162 4.02 -3.21 10.50
N TYR A 163 4.08 -2.83 11.79
CA TYR A 163 5.23 -3.08 12.64
C TYR A 163 5.57 -4.57 12.73
N HIS A 164 4.58 -5.44 12.92
CA HIS A 164 4.80 -6.90 12.97
C HIS A 164 5.35 -7.43 11.64
N LEU A 165 4.80 -7.01 10.51
CA LEU A 165 5.28 -7.43 9.18
C LEU A 165 6.73 -6.97 8.94
N SER A 166 7.07 -5.76 9.35
CA SER A 166 8.38 -5.19 9.10
C SER A 166 9.46 -5.73 10.05
N LEU A 167 9.21 -5.79 11.34
CA LEU A 167 10.24 -6.16 12.32
C LEU A 167 10.25 -7.64 12.66
N VAL A 168 9.08 -8.28 12.77
CA VAL A 168 9.00 -9.70 13.17
C VAL A 168 9.13 -10.61 11.94
N LYS A 169 8.45 -10.26 10.85
CA LYS A 169 8.52 -11.01 9.58
C LYS A 169 9.65 -10.55 8.67
N LYS A 170 10.33 -9.44 9.02
CA LYS A 170 11.42 -8.85 8.24
C LYS A 170 11.08 -8.61 6.76
N ALA A 171 9.82 -8.27 6.48
CA ALA A 171 9.39 -7.83 5.17
C ALA A 171 9.52 -6.31 5.07
N ASP A 172 9.91 -5.80 3.92
CA ASP A 172 9.80 -4.37 3.65
C ASP A 172 8.34 -4.02 3.38
N VAL A 173 7.81 -2.97 4.02
CA VAL A 173 6.41 -2.60 3.91
C VAL A 173 6.28 -1.16 3.42
N ILE A 174 5.58 -0.98 2.31
CA ILE A 174 5.17 0.33 1.80
C ILE A 174 3.68 0.50 2.09
N VAL A 175 3.32 1.57 2.79
CA VAL A 175 1.93 1.95 3.03
C VAL A 175 1.65 3.26 2.32
N ILE A 176 0.71 3.25 1.39
CA ILE A 176 0.18 4.47 0.78
C ILE A 176 -1.01 4.88 1.64
N SER A 177 -0.91 6.02 2.32
CA SER A 177 -1.96 6.48 3.23
C SER A 177 -2.11 8.00 3.19
N HIS A 178 -3.35 8.46 3.37
CA HIS A 178 -3.71 9.85 3.60
C HIS A 178 -4.08 10.12 5.06
N ASN A 179 -4.01 9.11 5.92
CA ASN A 179 -4.43 9.22 7.29
C ASN A 179 -3.35 9.87 8.16
N PRO A 180 -3.60 11.06 8.75
CA PRO A 180 -2.60 11.76 9.56
C PRO A 180 -2.10 10.94 10.75
N PHE A 181 -2.96 10.14 11.38
CA PHE A 181 -2.57 9.29 12.50
C PHE A 181 -1.52 8.26 12.08
N PHE A 182 -1.74 7.57 10.96
CA PHE A 182 -0.79 6.59 10.46
C PHE A 182 0.51 7.27 10.01
N ILE A 183 0.43 8.40 9.31
CA ILE A 183 1.59 9.18 8.90
C ILE A 183 2.42 9.60 10.11
N CYS A 184 1.79 10.12 11.18
CA CYS A 184 2.48 10.51 12.41
C CYS A 184 3.10 9.33 13.17
N SER A 185 2.57 8.11 13.02
CA SER A 185 3.16 6.90 13.62
C SER A 185 4.44 6.45 12.90
N SER A 186 4.71 6.98 11.72
CA SER A 186 5.91 6.73 10.92
C SER A 186 7.00 7.74 11.27
N ILE A 187 8.27 7.33 11.28
CA ILE A 187 9.40 8.25 11.51
C ILE A 187 9.63 9.10 10.28
N LEU A 188 9.62 8.47 9.11
CA LEU A 188 9.81 9.10 7.82
C LEU A 188 8.66 8.78 6.89
N ALA A 189 8.34 9.73 6.02
CA ALA A 189 7.44 9.56 4.90
C ALA A 189 8.19 9.82 3.58
N TYR A 190 7.75 9.18 2.52
CA TYR A 190 8.17 9.52 1.17
C TYR A 190 7.13 10.42 0.53
N ASP A 191 7.48 11.69 0.34
CA ASP A 191 6.63 12.64 -0.40
C ASP A 191 6.72 12.35 -1.90
N PHE A 192 5.66 11.76 -2.41
CA PHE A 192 5.57 11.32 -3.80
C PHE A 192 5.62 12.49 -4.79
N THR A 193 5.05 13.63 -4.41
CA THR A 193 5.03 14.84 -5.24
C THR A 193 6.44 15.45 -5.34
N LYS A 194 7.15 15.51 -4.23
CA LYS A 194 8.51 16.03 -4.15
C LYS A 194 9.58 14.99 -4.49
N LYS A 195 9.20 13.71 -4.60
CA LYS A 195 10.09 12.57 -4.87
C LYS A 195 11.24 12.45 -3.89
N LYS A 196 10.99 12.71 -2.61
CA LYS A 196 12.01 12.69 -1.55
C LYS A 196 11.48 12.31 -0.19
N ALA A 197 12.41 11.93 0.71
CA ALA A 197 12.10 11.79 2.12
C ALA A 197 11.70 13.10 2.76
N VAL A 198 10.79 13.00 3.68
CA VAL A 198 10.41 14.08 4.59
C VAL A 198 10.18 13.46 5.97
N SER A 199 10.42 14.24 7.05
CA SER A 199 9.92 13.77 8.34
C SER A 199 8.40 13.77 8.32
N ALA A 200 7.79 12.78 8.99
CA ALA A 200 6.33 12.70 9.05
C ALA A 200 5.72 13.95 9.67
N SER A 201 6.36 14.49 10.71
CA SER A 201 5.93 15.74 11.38
C SER A 201 6.03 16.97 10.47
N ASP A 202 7.09 17.07 9.65
CA ASP A 202 7.23 18.19 8.72
C ASP A 202 6.20 18.12 7.61
N TYR A 203 5.92 16.93 7.08
CA TYR A 203 4.86 16.74 6.10
C TYR A 203 3.49 17.17 6.64
N ILE A 204 3.12 16.69 7.82
CA ILE A 204 1.83 17.07 8.43
C ILE A 204 1.76 18.57 8.69
N ARG A 205 2.82 19.17 9.22
CA ARG A 205 2.89 20.62 9.45
C ARG A 205 2.69 21.40 8.15
N GLU A 206 3.33 20.97 7.08
CA GLU A 206 3.22 21.63 5.78
C GLU A 206 1.80 21.55 5.21
N VAL A 207 1.18 20.37 5.29
CA VAL A 207 -0.15 20.14 4.70
C VAL A 207 -1.28 20.72 5.54
N THR A 208 -1.17 20.68 6.87
CA THR A 208 -2.26 21.08 7.79
C THR A 208 -2.05 22.45 8.44
N GLY A 209 -0.83 22.97 8.43
CA GLY A 209 -0.45 24.15 9.22
C GLY A 209 -0.30 23.86 10.73
N PHE A 210 -0.61 22.65 11.20
CA PHE A 210 -0.49 22.29 12.62
C PHE A 210 0.91 21.80 12.95
N ASN A 211 1.45 22.33 14.07
CA ASN A 211 2.72 21.87 14.61
C ASN A 211 2.47 20.70 15.55
N ILE A 212 2.70 19.49 15.07
CA ILE A 212 2.62 18.28 15.90
C ILE A 212 3.95 18.16 16.65
N SER A 213 4.04 18.78 17.82
CA SER A 213 5.13 18.50 18.74
C SER A 213 4.99 17.05 19.21
N LYS A 214 5.93 16.20 18.82
CA LYS A 214 6.16 14.80 19.24
C LYS A 214 4.96 14.15 19.92
N VAL A 215 4.25 13.31 19.19
CA VAL A 215 3.49 12.23 19.82
C VAL A 215 4.54 11.33 20.46
N GLU A 216 4.67 11.36 21.79
CA GLU A 216 5.49 10.40 22.50
C GLU A 216 4.96 9.01 22.16
N THR A 217 5.78 8.23 21.49
CA THR A 217 5.52 6.82 21.25
C THR A 217 5.52 6.12 22.60
N VAL A 218 4.32 5.77 23.05
CA VAL A 218 4.09 4.92 24.24
C VAL A 218 4.33 3.48 23.87
#